data_65fc4e1a040426f7f7bfaefb92413ff8
#
_entry.id   65fc4e1a040426f7f7bfaefb92413ff8
#
_cell.length_a   1.000
_cell.length_b   1.000
_cell.length_c   1.000
_cell.angle_alpha   90.00
_cell.angle_beta   90.00
_cell.angle_gamma   90.00
#
_symmetry.space_group_name_H-M   'P 1'
#
loop_
_entity.id
_entity.type
_entity.pdbx_description
1 polymer ?
#
loop_
_entity_poly.entity_id
_entity_poly.type
_entity_poly.pdbx_seq_one_letter_code
_entity_poly.pdbx_strand_id
1 'polypeptide(L)'
;MPIYNPPLRDMKFVMHEVLKVEEIYKSMENFKDIDAATIDQIMEEAGKFCAEVIFPINQSGDREGCTRHPDGSVTTPTGFKEAYKQYVEAGWPSLPCDPAYGGQGLPHLVNSAFYEMMNASNQAWTMYPGLSHGAYECLHLSLIHI
;
A
#
# COMPACT_ATOMS: atom_id res chain seq x y z
N MET A 1 2.70 -17.91 17.78
CA MET A 1 2.89 -16.53 17.26
C MET A 1 1.57 -16.06 16.71
N PRO A 2 1.17 -14.80 16.91
CA PRO A 2 0.01 -14.27 16.20
C PRO A 2 0.24 -14.38 14.68
N ILE A 3 -0.83 -14.60 13.95
CA ILE A 3 -0.81 -14.70 12.49
C ILE A 3 -1.77 -13.63 11.97
N TYR A 4 -1.35 -12.89 10.95
CA TYR A 4 -2.22 -12.00 10.21
C TYR A 4 -2.75 -12.72 8.97
N ASN A 5 -4.06 -12.79 8.85
CA ASN A 5 -4.73 -13.30 7.66
C ASN A 5 -5.49 -12.14 7.01
N PRO A 6 -5.06 -11.65 5.84
CA PRO A 6 -5.77 -10.61 5.13
C PRO A 6 -7.22 -11.03 4.81
N PRO A 7 -8.23 -10.17 5.02
CA PRO A 7 -9.63 -10.49 4.78
C PRO A 7 -9.99 -10.42 3.28
N LEU A 8 -9.22 -11.11 2.43
CA LEU A 8 -9.33 -11.03 0.97
C LEU A 8 -10.71 -11.39 0.45
N ARG A 9 -11.36 -12.39 1.06
CA ARG A 9 -12.72 -12.79 0.67
C ARG A 9 -13.72 -11.64 0.83
N ASP A 10 -13.65 -10.95 1.96
CA ASP A 10 -14.59 -9.87 2.27
C ASP A 10 -14.29 -8.63 1.40
N MET A 11 -13.00 -8.33 1.18
CA MET A 11 -12.58 -7.25 0.28
C MET A 11 -13.04 -7.52 -1.16
N LYS A 12 -12.82 -8.73 -1.69
CA LYS A 12 -13.29 -9.13 -3.02
C LYS A 12 -14.81 -9.06 -3.12
N PHE A 13 -15.53 -9.54 -2.11
CA PHE A 13 -16.99 -9.45 -2.06
C PHE A 13 -17.46 -7.99 -2.15
N VAL A 14 -16.85 -7.09 -1.38
CA VAL A 14 -17.21 -5.67 -1.43
C VAL A 14 -16.90 -5.06 -2.81
N MET A 15 -15.74 -5.33 -3.37
CA MET A 15 -15.35 -4.77 -4.66
C MET A 15 -16.23 -5.28 -5.80
N HIS A 16 -16.40 -6.58 -5.92
CA HIS A 16 -17.03 -7.21 -7.09
C HIS A 16 -18.54 -7.30 -6.98
N GLU A 17 -19.08 -7.66 -5.80
CA GLU A 17 -20.51 -7.92 -5.64
C GLU A 17 -21.28 -6.67 -5.17
N VAL A 18 -20.72 -5.90 -4.24
CA VAL A 18 -21.40 -4.73 -3.67
C VAL A 18 -21.18 -3.49 -4.53
N LEU A 19 -19.91 -3.16 -4.82
CA LEU A 19 -19.56 -1.96 -5.58
C LEU A 19 -19.58 -2.19 -7.08
N LYS A 20 -19.45 -3.44 -7.55
CA LYS A 20 -19.41 -3.82 -8.97
C LYS A 20 -18.39 -3.00 -9.74
N VAL A 21 -17.17 -2.97 -9.24
CA VAL A 21 -16.12 -2.06 -9.72
C VAL A 21 -15.81 -2.23 -11.21
N GLU A 22 -15.96 -3.44 -11.76
CA GLU A 22 -15.74 -3.69 -13.18
C GLU A 22 -16.72 -2.93 -14.08
N GLU A 23 -17.98 -2.79 -13.65
CA GLU A 23 -18.98 -2.00 -14.37
C GLU A 23 -18.61 -0.52 -14.38
N ILE A 24 -18.12 -0.03 -13.22
CA ILE A 24 -17.67 1.36 -13.05
C ILE A 24 -16.43 1.62 -13.90
N TYR A 25 -15.42 0.75 -13.82
CA TYR A 25 -14.14 0.93 -14.51
C TYR A 25 -14.27 0.86 -16.04
N LYS A 26 -15.16 0.02 -16.56
CA LYS A 26 -15.49 -0.01 -18.00
C LYS A 26 -15.97 1.33 -18.54
N SER A 27 -16.58 2.16 -17.70
CA SER A 27 -17.04 3.50 -18.08
C SER A 27 -15.93 4.57 -17.99
N MET A 28 -14.78 4.23 -17.41
CA MET A 28 -13.66 5.16 -17.17
C MET A 28 -12.52 4.85 -18.15
N GLU A 29 -12.17 5.82 -19.00
CA GLU A 29 -11.15 5.63 -20.05
C GLU A 29 -9.83 5.08 -19.50
N ASN A 30 -9.40 5.54 -18.34
CA ASN A 30 -8.13 5.17 -17.71
C ASN A 30 -8.12 3.76 -17.10
N PHE A 31 -9.30 3.16 -16.87
CA PHE A 31 -9.43 1.90 -16.13
C PHE A 31 -10.19 0.81 -16.89
N LYS A 32 -10.64 1.10 -18.11
CA LYS A 32 -11.51 0.19 -18.89
C LYS A 32 -10.92 -1.21 -19.15
N ASP A 33 -9.59 -1.30 -19.16
CA ASP A 33 -8.85 -2.53 -19.45
C ASP A 33 -8.48 -3.31 -18.15
N ILE A 34 -8.87 -2.79 -16.98
CA ILE A 34 -8.62 -3.46 -15.69
C ILE A 34 -9.77 -4.42 -15.41
N ASP A 35 -9.45 -5.71 -15.36
CA ASP A 35 -10.40 -6.78 -15.06
C ASP A 35 -10.34 -7.24 -13.58
N ALA A 36 -11.35 -8.01 -13.17
CA ALA A 36 -11.44 -8.57 -11.84
C ALA A 36 -10.23 -9.47 -11.50
N ALA A 37 -9.73 -10.23 -12.47
CA ALA A 37 -8.62 -11.15 -12.24
C ALA A 37 -7.33 -10.39 -11.91
N THR A 38 -7.09 -9.27 -12.58
CA THR A 38 -5.96 -8.38 -12.29
C THR A 38 -6.06 -7.79 -10.88
N ILE A 39 -7.25 -7.28 -10.49
CA ILE A 39 -7.49 -6.76 -9.15
C ILE A 39 -7.24 -7.85 -8.10
N ASP A 40 -7.79 -9.01 -8.31
CA ASP A 40 -7.67 -10.16 -7.41
C ASP A 40 -6.23 -10.59 -7.21
N GLN A 41 -5.44 -10.66 -8.27
CA GLN A 41 -4.03 -11.01 -8.19
C GLN A 41 -3.23 -9.96 -7.41
N ILE A 42 -3.47 -8.68 -7.65
CA ILE A 42 -2.83 -7.59 -6.90
C ILE A 42 -3.17 -7.70 -5.41
N MET A 43 -4.44 -7.94 -5.07
CA MET A 43 -4.89 -8.06 -3.69
C MET A 43 -4.27 -9.27 -2.98
N GLU A 44 -4.11 -10.39 -3.68
CA GLU A 44 -3.46 -11.59 -3.15
C GLU A 44 -1.97 -11.36 -2.85
N GLU A 45 -1.24 -10.76 -3.78
CA GLU A 45 0.18 -10.42 -3.58
C GLU A 45 0.36 -9.35 -2.49
N ALA A 46 -0.51 -8.34 -2.45
CA ALA A 46 -0.55 -7.35 -1.38
C ALA A 46 -0.78 -8.00 0.00
N GLY A 47 -1.72 -8.94 0.07
CA GLY A 47 -2.00 -9.70 1.27
C GLY A 47 -0.81 -10.53 1.76
N LYS A 48 -0.10 -11.19 0.85
CA LYS A 48 1.14 -11.93 1.16
C LYS A 48 2.21 -10.99 1.70
N PHE A 49 2.45 -9.85 1.03
CA PHE A 49 3.39 -8.85 1.52
C PHE A 49 3.06 -8.41 2.95
N CYS A 50 1.80 -8.12 3.23
CA CYS A 50 1.34 -7.72 4.55
C CYS A 50 1.56 -8.83 5.61
N ALA A 51 1.22 -10.07 5.28
CA ALA A 51 1.31 -11.19 6.21
C ALA A 51 2.74 -11.69 6.45
N GLU A 52 3.58 -11.69 5.41
CA GLU A 52 4.88 -12.34 5.43
C GLU A 52 6.05 -11.37 5.65
N VAL A 53 5.90 -10.09 5.26
CA VAL A 53 6.98 -9.10 5.31
C VAL A 53 6.80 -8.11 6.46
N ILE A 54 5.65 -7.41 6.53
CA ILE A 54 5.50 -6.32 7.51
C ILE A 54 4.85 -6.75 8.83
N PHE A 55 3.96 -7.74 8.82
CA PHE A 55 3.36 -8.23 10.05
C PHE A 55 4.37 -8.87 11.03
N PRO A 56 5.34 -9.70 10.59
CA PRO A 56 6.31 -10.33 11.50
C PRO A 56 7.15 -9.32 12.30
N ILE A 57 7.37 -8.13 11.76
CA ILE A 57 8.16 -7.06 12.41
C ILE A 57 7.32 -6.07 13.22
N ASN A 58 6.00 -6.25 13.30
CA ASN A 58 5.11 -5.35 14.04
C ASN A 58 5.43 -5.34 15.53
N GLN A 59 5.41 -6.51 16.18
CA GLN A 59 5.60 -6.60 17.63
C GLN A 59 7.04 -6.28 18.05
N SER A 60 8.05 -6.68 17.26
CA SER A 60 9.45 -6.33 17.55
C SER A 60 9.67 -4.83 17.37
N GLY A 61 9.11 -4.26 16.31
CA GLY A 61 9.19 -2.83 16.05
C GLY A 61 8.58 -1.97 17.15
N ASP A 62 7.43 -2.38 17.69
CA ASP A 62 6.79 -1.71 18.82
C ASP A 62 7.67 -1.73 20.09
N ARG A 63 8.36 -2.83 20.34
CA ARG A 63 9.25 -2.97 21.51
C ARG A 63 10.57 -2.21 21.36
N GLU A 64 11.17 -2.26 20.17
CA GLU A 64 12.44 -1.61 19.87
C GLU A 64 12.29 -0.09 19.77
N GLY A 65 11.25 0.37 19.06
CA GLY A 65 11.06 1.78 18.73
C GLY A 65 12.18 2.35 17.86
N CYS A 66 12.12 3.65 17.63
CA CYS A 66 13.17 4.40 16.93
C CYS A 66 14.16 5.02 17.94
N THR A 67 15.45 4.97 17.63
CA THR A 67 16.49 5.62 18.43
C THR A 67 17.04 6.82 17.70
N ARG A 68 16.90 8.02 18.28
CA ARG A 68 17.54 9.24 17.78
C ARG A 68 18.91 9.39 18.44
N HIS A 69 19.92 9.59 17.62
CA HIS A 69 21.31 9.78 18.05
C HIS A 69 21.66 11.27 18.22
N PRO A 70 22.75 11.59 18.99
CA PRO A 70 23.17 12.98 19.23
C PRO A 70 23.54 13.76 17.94
N ASP A 71 23.97 13.06 16.91
CA ASP A 71 24.27 13.64 15.58
C ASP A 71 23.04 13.92 14.72
N GLY A 72 21.83 13.64 15.24
CA GLY A 72 20.56 13.81 14.55
C GLY A 72 20.14 12.63 13.69
N SER A 73 20.98 11.61 13.53
CA SER A 73 20.59 10.38 12.82
C SER A 73 19.56 9.58 13.61
N VAL A 74 18.82 8.71 12.91
CA VAL A 74 17.80 7.85 13.51
C VAL A 74 18.03 6.40 13.08
N THR A 75 18.03 5.52 14.06
CA THR A 75 17.95 4.07 13.83
C THR A 75 16.50 3.63 13.93
N THR A 76 15.98 3.03 12.86
CA THR A 76 14.64 2.42 12.82
C THR A 76 14.69 1.02 13.41
N PRO A 77 13.53 0.44 13.82
CA PRO A 77 13.47 -0.95 14.29
C PRO A 77 14.04 -1.94 13.29
N THR A 78 14.55 -3.06 13.81
CA THR A 78 15.08 -4.16 13.01
C THR A 78 14.06 -4.65 11.99
N GLY A 79 14.48 -4.83 10.74
CA GLY A 79 13.63 -5.30 9.64
C GLY A 79 12.83 -4.22 8.91
N PHE A 80 12.67 -3.01 9.47
CA PHE A 80 11.88 -1.94 8.84
C PHE A 80 12.47 -1.45 7.53
N LYS A 81 13.79 -1.29 7.44
CA LYS A 81 14.48 -0.86 6.21
C LYS A 81 14.39 -1.92 5.11
N GLU A 82 14.57 -3.16 5.49
CA GLU A 82 14.52 -4.31 4.59
C GLU A 82 13.11 -4.49 4.01
N ALA A 83 12.08 -4.37 4.85
CA ALA A 83 10.70 -4.38 4.43
C ALA A 83 10.38 -3.20 3.47
N TYR A 84 10.90 -2.01 3.77
CA TYR A 84 10.71 -0.84 2.90
C TYR A 84 11.40 -1.03 1.54
N LYS A 85 12.59 -1.63 1.52
CA LYS A 85 13.28 -1.97 0.28
C LYS A 85 12.45 -2.92 -0.59
N GLN A 86 11.93 -4.00 0.01
CA GLN A 86 11.04 -4.93 -0.69
C GLN A 86 9.76 -4.25 -1.21
N TYR A 87 9.17 -3.35 -0.41
CA TYR A 87 8.01 -2.57 -0.81
C TYR A 87 8.28 -1.72 -2.07
N VAL A 88 9.43 -1.04 -2.11
CA VAL A 88 9.84 -0.23 -3.25
C VAL A 88 10.19 -1.08 -4.47
N GLU A 89 10.97 -2.15 -4.29
CA GLU A 89 11.38 -3.07 -5.37
C GLU A 89 10.18 -3.77 -6.04
N ALA A 90 9.13 -4.07 -5.27
CA ALA A 90 7.89 -4.64 -5.79
C ALA A 90 6.96 -3.60 -6.46
N GLY A 91 7.31 -2.31 -6.46
CA GLY A 91 6.54 -1.26 -7.12
C GLY A 91 5.29 -0.79 -6.34
N TRP A 92 5.10 -1.23 -5.10
CA TRP A 92 3.93 -0.89 -4.29
C TRP A 92 3.69 0.63 -4.10
N PRO A 93 4.73 1.49 -3.94
CA PRO A 93 4.54 2.94 -3.77
C PRO A 93 3.82 3.61 -4.93
N SER A 94 3.93 3.05 -6.13
CA SER A 94 3.47 3.68 -7.37
C SER A 94 2.15 3.14 -7.90
N LEU A 95 1.46 2.27 -7.15
CA LEU A 95 0.21 1.65 -7.59
C LEU A 95 -0.80 2.63 -8.21
N PRO A 96 -1.26 3.68 -7.50
CA PRO A 96 -2.26 4.60 -8.04
C PRO A 96 -1.65 5.80 -8.77
N CYS A 97 -0.31 5.92 -8.78
CA CYS A 97 0.35 7.07 -9.36
C CYS A 97 0.21 7.11 -10.89
N ASP A 98 0.23 8.33 -11.44
CA ASP A 98 0.10 8.57 -12.87
C ASP A 98 1.25 7.92 -13.66
N PRO A 99 0.95 7.14 -14.71
CA PRO A 99 1.95 6.54 -15.59
C PRO A 99 2.91 7.56 -16.23
N ALA A 100 2.48 8.80 -16.44
CA ALA A 100 3.35 9.86 -16.94
C ALA A 100 4.54 10.17 -16.03
N TYR A 101 4.43 9.83 -14.74
CA TYR A 101 5.48 9.98 -13.73
C TYR A 101 6.03 8.65 -13.22
N GLY A 102 5.85 7.58 -13.98
CA GLY A 102 6.35 6.24 -13.61
C GLY A 102 5.43 5.46 -12.67
N GLY A 103 4.19 5.89 -12.51
CA GLY A 103 3.17 5.16 -11.77
C GLY A 103 2.55 4.00 -12.54
N GLN A 104 1.77 3.18 -11.86
CA GLN A 104 1.08 2.04 -12.49
C GLN A 104 -0.35 2.38 -12.93
N GLY A 105 -0.89 3.53 -12.53
CA GLY A 105 -2.21 4.01 -12.95
C GLY A 105 -3.37 3.14 -12.49
N LEU A 106 -3.21 2.42 -11.38
CA LEU A 106 -4.27 1.57 -10.85
C LEU A 106 -5.32 2.39 -10.08
N PRO A 107 -6.57 1.89 -9.98
CA PRO A 107 -7.61 2.58 -9.25
C PRO A 107 -7.26 2.81 -7.79
N HIS A 108 -7.58 3.97 -7.25
CA HIS A 108 -7.37 4.32 -5.83
C HIS A 108 -8.03 3.34 -4.86
N LEU A 109 -9.13 2.70 -5.25
CA LEU A 109 -9.79 1.69 -4.43
C LEU A 109 -8.87 0.49 -4.14
N VAL A 110 -8.11 0.03 -5.14
CA VAL A 110 -7.14 -1.07 -4.96
C VAL A 110 -6.05 -0.65 -3.97
N ASN A 111 -5.52 0.58 -4.13
CA ASN A 111 -4.56 1.14 -3.20
C ASN A 111 -5.12 1.29 -1.77
N SER A 112 -6.38 1.73 -1.64
CA SER A 112 -7.04 1.87 -0.33
C SER A 112 -7.19 0.53 0.38
N ALA A 113 -7.56 -0.51 -0.33
CA ALA A 113 -7.65 -1.87 0.22
C ALA A 113 -6.27 -2.40 0.64
N PHE A 114 -5.22 -2.14 -0.14
CA PHE A 114 -3.86 -2.45 0.26
C PHE A 114 -3.44 -1.70 1.53
N TYR A 115 -3.73 -0.41 1.61
CA TYR A 115 -3.45 0.40 2.82
C TYR A 115 -4.21 -0.11 4.05
N GLU A 116 -5.44 -0.59 3.88
CA GLU A 116 -6.20 -1.24 4.97
C GLU A 116 -5.45 -2.46 5.50
N MET A 117 -5.00 -3.34 4.61
CA MET A 117 -4.21 -4.52 4.98
C MET A 117 -2.87 -4.15 5.64
N MET A 118 -2.16 -3.15 5.11
CA MET A 118 -0.91 -2.66 5.70
C MET A 118 -1.12 -2.11 7.11
N ASN A 119 -2.11 -1.26 7.32
CA ASN A 119 -2.41 -0.69 8.63
C ASN A 119 -2.84 -1.78 9.64
N ALA A 120 -3.64 -2.74 9.21
CA ALA A 120 -4.05 -3.86 10.05
C ALA A 120 -2.89 -4.78 10.43
N SER A 121 -1.88 -4.91 9.59
CA SER A 121 -0.71 -5.75 9.81
C SER A 121 0.40 -5.05 10.60
N ASN A 122 0.72 -3.79 10.27
CA ASN A 122 1.76 -3.01 10.94
C ASN A 122 1.58 -1.50 10.68
N GLN A 123 0.75 -0.85 11.47
CA GLN A 123 0.47 0.58 11.30
C GLN A 123 1.72 1.45 11.45
N ALA A 124 2.60 1.15 12.41
CA ALA A 124 3.81 1.94 12.65
C ALA A 124 4.72 1.97 11.42
N TRP A 125 4.88 0.82 10.75
CA TRP A 125 5.63 0.74 9.50
C TRP A 125 4.91 1.47 8.35
N THR A 126 3.59 1.31 8.24
CA THR A 126 2.78 1.90 7.16
C THR A 126 2.83 3.44 7.16
N MET A 127 3.11 4.07 8.27
CA MET A 127 3.26 5.53 8.34
C MET A 127 4.42 6.07 7.49
N TYR A 128 5.47 5.29 7.21
CA TYR A 128 6.56 5.75 6.35
C TYR A 128 6.12 5.98 4.90
N PRO A 129 5.57 4.96 4.18
CA PRO A 129 5.14 5.16 2.80
C PRO A 129 3.93 6.11 2.69
N GLY A 130 3.06 6.16 3.69
CA GLY A 130 1.88 7.01 3.66
C GLY A 130 2.19 8.50 3.53
N LEU A 131 3.24 8.97 4.17
CA LEU A 131 3.68 10.37 4.07
C LEU A 131 4.17 10.71 2.65
N SER A 132 4.92 9.82 2.02
CA SER A 132 5.40 10.01 0.64
C SER A 132 4.25 10.04 -0.37
N HIS A 133 3.24 9.17 -0.18
CA HIS A 133 2.05 9.16 -1.02
C HIS A 133 1.24 10.46 -0.88
N GLY A 134 1.05 10.94 0.34
CA GLY A 134 0.40 12.24 0.58
C GLY A 134 1.12 13.42 -0.07
N ALA A 135 2.46 13.41 -0.07
CA ALA A 135 3.24 14.42 -0.77
C ALA A 135 3.05 14.35 -2.29
N TYR A 136 3.03 13.14 -2.87
CA TYR A 136 2.74 12.94 -4.28
C TYR A 136 1.36 13.52 -4.66
N GLU A 137 0.31 13.19 -3.90
CA GLU A 137 -1.05 13.69 -4.15
C GLU A 137 -1.11 15.23 -4.11
N CYS A 138 -0.45 15.85 -3.14
CA CYS A 138 -0.36 17.32 -3.09
C CYS A 138 0.29 17.90 -4.34
N LEU A 139 1.38 17.31 -4.80
CA LEU A 139 2.10 17.76 -5.99
C LEU A 139 1.27 17.55 -7.26
N HIS A 140 0.65 16.37 -7.38
CA HIS A 140 -0.13 16.00 -8.56
C HIS A 140 -1.41 16.84 -8.72
N LEU A 141 -2.13 17.11 -7.63
CA LEU A 141 -3.43 17.77 -7.68
C LEU A 141 -3.35 19.30 -7.58
N SER A 142 -2.33 19.86 -6.95
CA SER A 142 -2.42 21.23 -6.46
C SER A 142 -1.28 22.18 -6.79
N LEU A 143 -0.11 21.72 -7.18
CA LEU A 143 1.03 22.63 -7.39
C LEU A 143 1.05 23.35 -8.73
N ILE A 144 0.06 23.17 -9.52
CA ILE A 144 -0.14 23.93 -10.75
C ILE A 144 -0.31 25.42 -10.50
N HIS A 145 -0.60 25.83 -9.28
CA HIS A 145 -0.81 27.24 -8.92
C HIS A 145 0.45 27.91 -8.40
N ILE A 146 1.52 27.17 -8.32
CA ILE A 146 2.83 27.64 -7.90
C ILE A 146 3.76 27.72 -9.09
#